data_c3cef931045b835f08ddd88dd0a16481
#
_entry.id   c3cef931045b835f08ddd88dd0a16481
#
_cell.length_a   1.000
_cell.length_b   1.000
_cell.length_c   1.000
_cell.angle_alpha   90.00
_cell.angle_beta   90.00
_cell.angle_gamma   90.00
#
_symmetry.space_group_name_H-M   'P 1'
#
loop_
_entity.id
_entity.type
_entity.pdbx_description
1 polymer ?
#
loop_
_entity_poly.entity_id
_entity_poly.type
_entity_poly.pdbx_seq_one_letter_code
_entity_poly.pdbx_strand_id
1 'polypeptide(L)'
;AKEDPVPTGWRMSPRSVLTYITGGTVGGKEITPKYIGNRRLVEIAIATLVTDRALLLIGEPGTAKSWLSEHLTAAINGDSTKVIQGTAGTTEEHIRYSWNYAMLIAQGPSREAMIKSPVYRAMETGSIARFEEISRCASEVQDALISILSEKRISIPELALELPAQKGFSVIATANTRDKGVNEMSAALKRRFNIVILPPPSDMSTEMEIVKSRVEQLAGSLELRAGIPHDEVVEKVCTIFRELRGGMTLDGRQKVKPSSGVLSTAEAISLLAGSMALAGSFGNGEITDYDLASALQGAVVKDEDKDGLAWKEYLENVMKKRGSRWLGLYKECKELNQ
;
A
#
# COMPACT_ATOMS: atom_id res chain seq x y z
N ALA A 1 25.37 -18.88 16.42
CA ALA A 1 25.29 -17.91 15.35
C ALA A 1 25.87 -16.60 15.87
N LYS A 2 26.84 -15.99 15.16
CA LYS A 2 27.28 -14.63 15.46
C LYS A 2 26.04 -13.74 15.36
N GLU A 3 25.74 -13.00 16.42
CA GLU A 3 24.64 -12.03 16.40
C GLU A 3 24.92 -11.02 15.28
N ASP A 4 24.00 -10.92 14.33
CA ASP A 4 24.10 -9.93 13.29
C ASP A 4 24.03 -8.53 13.92
N PRO A 5 24.89 -7.57 13.54
CA PRO A 5 24.88 -6.24 14.12
C PRO A 5 23.55 -5.53 13.90
N VAL A 6 23.04 -4.92 14.95
CA VAL A 6 21.80 -4.11 14.90
C VAL A 6 22.18 -2.65 14.75
N PRO A 7 21.73 -1.95 13.69
CA PRO A 7 21.98 -0.52 13.52
C PRO A 7 21.39 0.32 14.65
N THR A 8 21.97 1.49 14.90
CA THR A 8 21.46 2.43 15.92
C THR A 8 20.02 2.83 15.62
N GLY A 9 19.15 2.74 16.63
CA GLY A 9 17.72 3.06 16.49
C GLY A 9 16.86 1.91 15.94
N TRP A 10 17.47 0.77 15.57
CA TRP A 10 16.76 -0.41 15.11
C TRP A 10 16.49 -1.39 16.24
N ARG A 11 15.39 -2.14 16.15
CA ARG A 11 15.08 -3.27 17.04
C ARG A 11 15.58 -4.61 16.53
N MET A 12 15.72 -4.74 15.22
CA MET A 12 16.10 -5.98 14.55
C MET A 12 17.31 -5.75 13.64
N SER A 13 18.13 -6.77 13.47
CA SER A 13 19.21 -6.72 12.47
C SER A 13 18.64 -6.66 11.04
N PRO A 14 19.39 -6.13 10.06
CA PRO A 14 18.95 -6.10 8.66
C PRO A 14 18.50 -7.46 8.11
N ARG A 15 19.21 -8.54 8.49
CA ARG A 15 18.81 -9.91 8.08
C ARG A 15 17.51 -10.35 8.73
N SER A 16 17.29 -10.00 10.00
CA SER A 16 16.04 -10.30 10.69
C SER A 16 14.87 -9.53 10.09
N VAL A 17 15.08 -8.25 9.75
CA VAL A 17 14.08 -7.44 9.02
C VAL A 17 13.76 -8.09 7.66
N LEU A 18 14.79 -8.51 6.91
CA LEU A 18 14.59 -9.18 5.63
C LEU A 18 13.75 -10.45 5.77
N THR A 19 14.08 -11.31 6.75
CA THR A 19 13.31 -12.54 7.02
C THR A 19 11.88 -12.23 7.42
N TYR A 20 11.66 -11.21 8.26
CA TYR A 20 10.31 -10.78 8.63
C TYR A 20 9.49 -10.34 7.41
N ILE A 21 10.12 -9.62 6.47
CA ILE A 21 9.45 -9.10 5.26
C ILE A 21 9.22 -10.21 4.22
N THR A 22 10.25 -11.02 3.94
CA THR A 22 10.21 -11.99 2.82
C THR A 22 9.79 -13.40 3.23
N GLY A 23 9.55 -13.60 4.52
CA GLY A 23 9.26 -14.93 5.06
C GLY A 23 10.52 -15.79 5.27
N GLY A 24 10.32 -16.93 5.89
CA GLY A 24 11.36 -17.91 6.17
C GLY A 24 11.14 -18.62 7.49
N THR A 25 12.10 -19.43 7.92
CA THR A 25 12.01 -20.18 9.18
C THR A 25 13.01 -19.65 10.19
N VAL A 26 12.56 -19.31 11.39
CA VAL A 26 13.40 -18.87 12.51
C VAL A 26 13.07 -19.69 13.74
N GLY A 27 14.08 -20.38 14.30
CA GLY A 27 13.89 -21.19 15.50
C GLY A 27 12.81 -22.28 15.36
N GLY A 28 12.64 -22.83 14.16
CA GLY A 28 11.61 -23.84 13.87
C GLY A 28 10.19 -23.29 13.65
N LYS A 29 10.02 -21.96 13.74
CA LYS A 29 8.74 -21.28 13.44
C LYS A 29 8.78 -20.69 12.04
N GLU A 30 7.73 -20.93 11.29
CA GLU A 30 7.53 -20.32 9.96
C GLU A 30 7.07 -18.88 10.12
N ILE A 31 7.70 -17.98 9.35
CA ILE A 31 7.34 -16.56 9.26
C ILE A 31 6.68 -16.32 7.91
N THR A 32 5.41 -16.00 7.94
CA THR A 32 4.64 -15.68 6.74
C THR A 32 5.19 -14.41 6.08
N PRO A 33 5.44 -14.42 4.75
CA PRO A 33 5.94 -13.24 4.04
C PRO A 33 4.96 -12.08 4.10
N LYS A 34 5.49 -10.88 4.29
CA LYS A 34 4.74 -9.62 4.20
C LYS A 34 4.80 -9.02 2.81
N TYR A 35 5.83 -9.36 2.06
CA TYR A 35 6.01 -8.98 0.67
C TYR A 35 6.42 -10.19 -0.15
N ILE A 36 5.65 -10.47 -1.22
CA ILE A 36 5.91 -11.51 -2.20
C ILE A 36 6.35 -10.80 -3.49
N GLY A 37 7.55 -11.08 -3.95
CA GLY A 37 8.13 -10.45 -5.12
C GLY A 37 9.66 -10.52 -5.13
N ASN A 38 10.31 -9.63 -5.85
CA ASN A 38 11.75 -9.64 -5.95
C ASN A 38 12.43 -9.30 -4.61
N ARG A 39 13.01 -10.32 -3.98
CA ARG A 39 13.76 -10.22 -2.72
C ARG A 39 14.84 -9.13 -2.75
N ARG A 40 15.51 -8.95 -3.90
CA ARG A 40 16.59 -7.97 -4.03
C ARG A 40 16.12 -6.53 -3.83
N LEU A 41 14.89 -6.21 -4.22
CA LEU A 41 14.30 -4.89 -3.96
C LEU A 41 14.12 -4.62 -2.47
N VAL A 42 13.74 -5.63 -1.69
CA VAL A 42 13.63 -5.53 -0.23
C VAL A 42 15.03 -5.36 0.40
N GLU A 43 16.02 -6.09 -0.07
CA GLU A 43 17.41 -5.95 0.38
C GLU A 43 17.96 -4.53 0.12
N ILE A 44 17.66 -3.95 -1.06
CA ILE A 44 18.06 -2.57 -1.41
C ILE A 44 17.33 -1.57 -0.49
N ALA A 45 16.04 -1.77 -0.23
CA ALA A 45 15.27 -0.91 0.67
C ALA A 45 15.85 -0.93 2.09
N ILE A 46 16.14 -2.10 2.63
CA ILE A 46 16.75 -2.27 3.95
C ILE A 46 18.15 -1.64 3.99
N ALA A 47 18.99 -1.92 2.98
CA ALA A 47 20.34 -1.35 2.89
C ALA A 47 20.30 0.19 2.83
N THR A 48 19.30 0.77 2.15
CA THR A 48 19.09 2.22 2.13
C THR A 48 18.85 2.76 3.53
N LEU A 49 17.97 2.11 4.30
CA LEU A 49 17.59 2.53 5.64
C LEU A 49 18.70 2.32 6.69
N VAL A 50 19.68 1.46 6.43
CA VAL A 50 20.90 1.32 7.26
C VAL A 50 21.79 2.56 7.10
N THR A 51 21.73 3.23 5.96
CA THR A 51 22.40 4.50 5.73
C THR A 51 21.56 5.66 6.27
N ASP A 52 22.00 6.88 6.09
CA ASP A 52 21.20 8.07 6.46
C ASP A 52 20.29 8.60 5.35
N ARG A 53 20.20 7.86 4.23
CA ARG A 53 19.35 8.22 3.10
C ARG A 53 17.90 7.81 3.34
N ALA A 54 16.99 8.66 2.89
CA ALA A 54 15.58 8.34 2.86
C ALA A 54 15.27 7.36 1.73
N LEU A 55 14.22 6.54 1.92
CA LEU A 55 13.74 5.56 0.96
C LEU A 55 12.46 6.05 0.28
N LEU A 56 12.40 5.99 -1.04
CA LEU A 56 11.20 6.26 -1.82
C LEU A 56 10.75 4.99 -2.56
N LEU A 57 9.58 4.50 -2.20
CA LEU A 57 8.92 3.38 -2.88
C LEU A 57 7.99 3.92 -3.96
N ILE A 58 8.28 3.61 -5.22
CA ILE A 58 7.46 4.00 -6.36
C ILE A 58 6.83 2.76 -6.99
N GLY A 59 5.59 2.87 -7.44
CA GLY A 59 4.92 1.79 -8.17
C GLY A 59 3.49 2.16 -8.53
N GLU A 60 2.84 1.31 -9.30
CA GLU A 60 1.43 1.45 -9.60
C GLU A 60 0.56 1.29 -8.35
N PRO A 61 -0.68 1.80 -8.33
CA PRO A 61 -1.61 1.51 -7.25
C PRO A 61 -1.74 -0.01 -7.02
N GLY A 62 -1.76 -0.43 -5.76
CA GLY A 62 -1.90 -1.84 -5.41
C GLY A 62 -0.62 -2.69 -5.46
N THR A 63 0.56 -2.09 -5.71
CA THR A 63 1.85 -2.81 -5.66
C THR A 63 2.44 -2.96 -4.25
N ALA A 64 1.63 -2.86 -3.22
CA ALA A 64 1.99 -3.04 -1.81
C ALA A 64 3.01 -2.03 -1.24
N LYS A 65 3.16 -0.83 -1.82
CA LYS A 65 4.09 0.20 -1.33
C LYS A 65 3.87 0.57 0.13
N SER A 66 2.65 0.98 0.46
CA SER A 66 2.27 1.39 1.84
C SER A 66 2.38 0.23 2.81
N TRP A 67 2.02 -0.96 2.37
CA TRP A 67 2.17 -2.17 3.17
C TRP A 67 3.65 -2.49 3.47
N LEU A 68 4.51 -2.41 2.47
CA LEU A 68 5.95 -2.62 2.64
C LEU A 68 6.56 -1.54 3.54
N SER A 69 6.18 -0.26 3.36
CA SER A 69 6.66 0.84 4.20
C SER A 69 6.25 0.66 5.66
N GLU A 70 5.03 0.22 5.90
CA GLU A 70 4.51 -0.06 7.24
C GLU A 70 5.28 -1.19 7.93
N HIS A 71 5.41 -2.32 7.26
CA HIS A 71 6.09 -3.49 7.83
C HIS A 71 7.60 -3.28 8.01
N LEU A 72 8.27 -2.56 7.09
CA LEU A 72 9.67 -2.15 7.28
C LEU A 72 9.81 -1.29 8.54
N THR A 73 8.96 -0.29 8.69
CA THR A 73 9.00 0.62 9.84
C THR A 73 8.69 -0.11 11.15
N ALA A 74 7.68 -0.99 11.16
CA ALA A 74 7.33 -1.80 12.31
C ALA A 74 8.47 -2.75 12.71
N ALA A 75 9.11 -3.42 11.76
CA ALA A 75 10.25 -4.32 12.02
C ALA A 75 11.47 -3.56 12.55
N ILE A 76 11.73 -2.37 12.02
CA ILE A 76 12.90 -1.57 12.37
C ILE A 76 12.71 -0.88 13.73
N ASN A 77 11.58 -0.19 13.94
CA ASN A 77 11.37 0.65 15.12
C ASN A 77 10.39 0.07 16.14
N GLY A 78 9.63 -0.99 15.78
CA GLY A 78 8.54 -1.55 16.60
C GLY A 78 7.28 -0.68 16.63
N ASP A 79 7.24 0.37 15.82
CA ASP A 79 6.13 1.32 15.71
C ASP A 79 6.09 1.89 14.30
N SER A 80 4.95 1.77 13.62
CA SER A 80 4.70 2.27 12.26
C SER A 80 3.70 3.44 12.23
N THR A 81 3.32 3.98 13.39
CA THR A 81 2.24 4.98 13.52
C THR A 81 2.66 6.40 13.21
N LYS A 82 3.96 6.68 13.09
CA LYS A 82 4.48 8.00 12.70
C LYS A 82 4.32 8.20 11.20
N VAL A 83 3.09 8.42 10.75
CA VAL A 83 2.72 8.49 9.33
C VAL A 83 2.04 9.81 9.00
N ILE A 84 2.38 10.36 7.83
CA ILE A 84 1.70 11.46 7.16
C ILE A 84 1.08 10.89 5.88
N GLN A 85 -0.23 11.07 5.72
CA GLN A 85 -0.91 10.79 4.46
C GLN A 85 -0.89 12.04 3.59
N GLY A 86 -0.19 11.98 2.47
CA GLY A 86 -0.12 13.07 1.51
C GLY A 86 -1.46 13.28 0.80
N THR A 87 -1.91 14.52 0.79
CA THR A 87 -3.11 14.98 0.09
C THR A 87 -2.88 16.37 -0.47
N ALA A 88 -3.77 16.87 -1.33
CA ALA A 88 -3.72 18.26 -1.79
C ALA A 88 -3.88 19.28 -0.65
N GLY A 89 -4.48 18.89 0.48
CA GLY A 89 -4.65 19.73 1.67
C GLY A 89 -3.52 19.60 2.70
N THR A 90 -2.50 18.79 2.44
CA THR A 90 -1.34 18.68 3.33
C THR A 90 -0.54 19.98 3.29
N THR A 91 -0.15 20.51 4.45
CA THR A 91 0.61 21.73 4.60
C THR A 91 1.98 21.46 5.24
N GLU A 92 2.87 22.44 5.24
CA GLU A 92 4.18 22.37 5.91
C GLU A 92 4.06 22.07 7.41
N GLU A 93 3.01 22.54 8.06
CA GLU A 93 2.75 22.28 9.48
C GLU A 93 2.54 20.79 9.79
N HIS A 94 2.00 20.03 8.86
CA HIS A 94 1.87 18.58 9.01
C HIS A 94 3.21 17.84 8.99
N ILE A 95 4.26 18.49 8.44
CA ILE A 95 5.61 17.91 8.37
C ILE A 95 6.46 18.36 9.55
N ARG A 96 6.41 19.64 9.90
CA ARG A 96 7.24 20.23 10.95
C ARG A 96 6.57 20.15 12.31
N TYR A 97 5.72 21.09 12.62
CA TYR A 97 4.91 21.23 13.83
C TYR A 97 3.79 22.23 13.58
N SER A 98 2.79 22.19 14.42
CA SER A 98 1.72 23.18 14.45
C SER A 98 1.50 23.69 15.87
N TRP A 99 0.53 24.59 16.04
CA TRP A 99 0.23 25.18 17.34
C TRP A 99 -1.20 24.85 17.78
N ASN A 100 -1.37 24.58 19.06
CA ASN A 100 -2.67 24.67 19.70
C ASN A 100 -3.00 26.16 19.84
N TYR A 101 -3.84 26.70 18.95
CA TYR A 101 -4.14 28.12 18.87
C TYR A 101 -4.77 28.67 20.14
N ALA A 102 -5.59 27.90 20.87
CA ALA A 102 -6.17 28.32 22.13
C ALA A 102 -5.08 28.58 23.19
N MET A 103 -4.10 27.68 23.29
CA MET A 103 -2.96 27.85 24.20
C MET A 103 -2.03 28.97 23.74
N LEU A 104 -1.79 29.06 22.42
CA LEU A 104 -0.94 30.10 21.85
C LEU A 104 -1.47 31.52 22.16
N ILE A 105 -2.80 31.71 22.05
CA ILE A 105 -3.44 32.99 22.37
C ILE A 105 -3.41 33.26 23.87
N ALA A 106 -3.63 32.24 24.70
CA ALA A 106 -3.71 32.40 26.15
C ALA A 106 -2.35 32.60 26.84
N GLN A 107 -1.30 31.95 26.34
CA GLN A 107 0.00 31.83 27.05
C GLN A 107 1.22 32.21 26.19
N GLY A 108 1.00 32.48 24.89
CA GLY A 108 2.09 32.68 23.94
C GLY A 108 2.74 31.35 23.48
N PRO A 109 3.79 31.45 22.64
CA PRO A 109 4.52 30.28 22.16
C PRO A 109 5.18 29.55 23.33
N SER A 110 4.88 28.24 23.44
CA SER A 110 5.47 27.36 24.45
C SER A 110 5.59 25.92 23.92
N ARG A 111 6.42 25.10 24.56
CA ARG A 111 6.54 23.70 24.19
C ARG A 111 5.23 22.92 24.37
N GLU A 112 4.42 23.30 25.34
CA GLU A 112 3.12 22.73 25.66
C GLU A 112 2.08 23.07 24.60
N ALA A 113 2.16 24.30 24.03
CA ALA A 113 1.28 24.76 22.97
C ALA A 113 1.65 24.16 21.59
N MET A 114 2.87 23.61 21.45
CA MET A 114 3.35 23.03 20.19
C MET A 114 2.80 21.63 19.96
N ILE A 115 2.24 21.40 18.76
CA ILE A 115 1.78 20.10 18.31
C ILE A 115 2.85 19.49 17.40
N LYS A 116 3.49 18.43 17.87
CA LYS A 116 4.57 17.75 17.17
C LYS A 116 4.03 16.89 16.02
N SER A 117 4.54 17.07 14.81
CA SER A 117 4.24 16.23 13.66
C SER A 117 4.81 14.80 13.80
N PRO A 118 4.38 13.84 12.96
CA PRO A 118 5.02 12.52 12.89
C PRO A 118 6.52 12.59 12.57
N VAL A 119 6.94 13.49 11.67
CA VAL A 119 8.35 13.68 11.33
C VAL A 119 9.12 14.26 12.51
N TYR A 120 8.56 15.27 13.20
CA TYR A 120 9.15 15.81 14.42
C TYR A 120 9.41 14.73 15.46
N ARG A 121 8.40 13.90 15.75
CA ARG A 121 8.53 12.79 16.72
C ARG A 121 9.56 11.76 16.28
N ALA A 122 9.64 11.47 14.98
CA ALA A 122 10.64 10.56 14.46
C ALA A 122 12.06 11.10 14.60
N MET A 123 12.27 12.41 14.36
CA MET A 123 13.56 13.08 14.58
C MET A 123 13.95 13.07 16.05
N GLU A 124 13.01 13.35 16.95
CA GLU A 124 13.22 13.38 18.40
C GLU A 124 13.60 12.01 18.97
N THR A 125 13.09 10.92 18.38
CA THR A 125 13.31 9.55 18.86
C THR A 125 14.31 8.73 18.06
N GLY A 126 14.88 9.30 16.97
CA GLY A 126 15.78 8.55 16.09
C GLY A 126 15.10 7.39 15.38
N SER A 127 13.87 7.59 14.93
CA SER A 127 13.07 6.54 14.27
C SER A 127 12.69 6.93 12.84
N ILE A 128 11.94 6.06 12.17
CA ILE A 128 11.49 6.29 10.78
C ILE A 128 10.11 6.96 10.81
N ALA A 129 9.97 8.05 10.04
CA ALA A 129 8.67 8.60 9.67
C ALA A 129 8.24 8.05 8.31
N ARG A 130 6.96 7.74 8.16
CA ARG A 130 6.35 7.34 6.90
C ARG A 130 5.66 8.54 6.26
N PHE A 131 5.84 8.72 4.96
CA PHE A 131 5.15 9.73 4.17
C PHE A 131 4.46 9.05 2.99
N GLU A 132 3.18 8.75 3.14
CA GLU A 132 2.43 8.06 2.11
C GLU A 132 1.91 9.04 1.06
N GLU A 133 1.99 8.66 -0.21
CA GLU A 133 1.52 9.42 -1.37
C GLU A 133 2.07 10.86 -1.46
N ILE A 134 3.38 11.02 -1.25
CA ILE A 134 4.05 12.32 -1.24
C ILE A 134 3.82 13.15 -2.51
N SER A 135 3.63 12.51 -3.65
CA SER A 135 3.36 13.14 -4.95
C SER A 135 2.00 13.87 -5.01
N ARG A 136 1.10 13.63 -4.05
CA ARG A 136 -0.16 14.38 -3.94
C ARG A 136 -0.02 15.73 -3.25
N CYS A 137 1.10 15.97 -2.58
CA CYS A 137 1.34 17.23 -1.88
C CYS A 137 1.79 18.32 -2.83
N ALA A 138 1.47 19.56 -2.50
CA ALA A 138 1.98 20.74 -3.18
C ALA A 138 3.51 20.82 -3.10
N SER A 139 4.14 21.56 -4.03
CA SER A 139 5.60 21.70 -4.12
C SER A 139 6.21 22.28 -2.83
N GLU A 140 5.55 23.20 -2.19
CA GLU A 140 6.00 23.86 -0.95
C GLU A 140 6.17 22.84 0.19
N VAL A 141 5.26 21.87 0.26
CA VAL A 141 5.32 20.76 1.24
C VAL A 141 6.50 19.84 0.95
N GLN A 142 6.73 19.55 -0.34
CA GLN A 142 7.88 18.76 -0.78
C GLN A 142 9.21 19.47 -0.45
N ASP A 143 9.27 20.80 -0.63
CA ASP A 143 10.46 21.60 -0.32
C ASP A 143 10.77 21.64 1.18
N ALA A 144 9.75 21.70 2.04
CA ALA A 144 9.93 21.58 3.48
C ALA A 144 10.61 20.26 3.87
N LEU A 145 10.24 19.16 3.23
CA LEU A 145 10.87 17.85 3.46
C LEU A 145 12.32 17.81 2.95
N ILE A 146 12.64 18.51 1.84
CA ILE A 146 14.02 18.62 1.34
C ILE A 146 14.94 19.20 2.40
N SER A 147 14.53 20.31 3.03
CA SER A 147 15.29 20.96 4.10
C SER A 147 15.56 19.98 5.27
N ILE A 148 14.52 19.31 5.76
CA ILE A 148 14.63 18.35 6.85
C ILE A 148 15.57 17.19 6.50
N LEU A 149 15.48 16.63 5.31
CA LEU A 149 16.32 15.52 4.88
C LEU A 149 17.78 15.93 4.68
N SER A 150 18.03 17.18 4.26
CA SER A 150 19.37 17.70 3.99
C SER A 150 20.09 18.13 5.25
N GLU A 151 19.41 18.88 6.11
CA GLU A 151 20.01 19.52 7.28
C GLU A 151 19.86 18.68 8.54
N LYS A 152 18.96 17.69 8.52
CA LYS A 152 18.66 16.84 9.69
C LYS A 152 18.29 17.64 10.93
N ARG A 153 17.58 18.78 10.73
CA ARG A 153 17.09 19.64 11.81
C ARG A 153 15.78 20.32 11.45
N ILE A 154 15.02 20.67 12.45
CA ILE A 154 13.84 21.56 12.37
C ILE A 154 14.11 22.78 13.24
N SER A 155 14.03 23.98 12.65
CA SER A 155 14.07 25.24 13.37
C SER A 155 12.68 25.60 13.89
N ILE A 156 12.60 26.10 15.14
CA ILE A 156 11.39 26.55 15.82
C ILE A 156 11.64 27.97 16.25
N PRO A 157 11.54 28.96 15.33
CA PRO A 157 11.92 30.35 15.60
C PRO A 157 11.16 30.98 16.77
N GLU A 158 9.88 30.62 16.93
CA GLU A 158 9.00 31.15 17.98
C GLU A 158 9.49 30.80 19.39
N LEU A 159 10.27 29.74 19.52
CA LEU A 159 10.87 29.29 20.77
C LEU A 159 12.38 29.51 20.83
N ALA A 160 12.97 30.08 19.78
CA ALA A 160 14.43 30.20 19.59
C ALA A 160 15.13 28.82 19.78
N LEU A 161 14.54 27.76 19.26
CA LEU A 161 15.02 26.39 19.40
C LEU A 161 15.29 25.74 18.04
N GLU A 162 16.18 24.77 18.05
CA GLU A 162 16.39 23.83 16.95
C GLU A 162 16.25 22.39 17.46
N LEU A 163 15.61 21.54 16.68
CA LEU A 163 15.55 20.11 16.91
C LEU A 163 16.51 19.40 15.93
N PRO A 164 17.69 18.96 16.35
CA PRO A 164 18.52 18.08 15.55
C PRO A 164 17.93 16.66 15.56
N ALA A 165 18.00 15.97 14.42
CA ALA A 165 17.58 14.58 14.33
C ALA A 165 18.50 13.67 15.14
N GLN A 166 17.92 12.80 15.94
CA GLN A 166 18.65 11.73 16.61
C GLN A 166 19.13 10.68 15.61
N LYS A 167 20.21 9.95 15.95
CA LYS A 167 20.72 8.84 15.14
C LYS A 167 19.61 7.80 14.94
N GLY A 168 19.48 7.30 13.71
CA GLY A 168 18.43 6.36 13.32
C GLY A 168 17.23 7.02 12.65
N PHE A 169 17.14 8.36 12.66
CA PHE A 169 16.10 9.07 11.93
C PHE A 169 16.23 8.87 10.42
N SER A 170 15.15 8.46 9.80
CA SER A 170 15.00 8.40 8.35
C SER A 170 13.53 8.60 7.95
N VAL A 171 13.28 8.64 6.65
CA VAL A 171 11.95 8.75 6.07
C VAL A 171 11.76 7.66 5.02
N ILE A 172 10.63 6.97 5.08
CA ILE A 172 10.12 6.15 3.98
C ILE A 172 8.97 6.90 3.34
N ALA A 173 9.09 7.24 2.06
CA ALA A 173 8.02 7.85 1.31
C ALA A 173 7.47 6.87 0.25
N THR A 174 6.20 7.04 -0.12
CA THR A 174 5.57 6.32 -1.23
C THR A 174 5.04 7.30 -2.27
N ALA A 175 5.08 6.89 -3.54
CA ALA A 175 4.52 7.64 -4.65
C ALA A 175 3.94 6.70 -5.70
N ASN A 176 2.89 7.14 -6.39
CA ASN A 176 2.32 6.43 -7.52
C ASN A 176 2.95 6.91 -8.84
N THR A 177 3.11 5.99 -9.80
CA THR A 177 3.71 6.30 -11.11
C THR A 177 2.75 7.00 -12.08
N ARG A 178 1.43 6.86 -11.89
CA ARG A 178 0.42 7.19 -12.92
C ARG A 178 -0.77 8.02 -12.42
N ASP A 179 -0.74 8.62 -11.24
CA ASP A 179 -1.86 9.44 -10.78
C ASP A 179 -1.98 10.72 -11.61
N LYS A 180 -3.09 10.88 -12.33
CA LYS A 180 -3.46 12.15 -12.98
C LYS A 180 -3.73 13.19 -11.89
N GLY A 181 -3.08 14.34 -11.95
CA GLY A 181 -3.20 15.41 -10.96
C GLY A 181 -2.19 15.34 -9.82
N VAL A 182 -1.15 14.56 -9.99
CA VAL A 182 0.01 14.49 -9.08
C VAL A 182 0.99 15.57 -9.44
N ASN A 183 1.46 16.31 -8.44
CA ASN A 183 2.60 17.19 -8.60
C ASN A 183 3.84 16.35 -8.87
N GLU A 184 4.57 16.64 -9.95
CA GLU A 184 5.84 15.98 -10.18
C GLU A 184 6.79 16.26 -9.01
N MET A 185 7.37 15.21 -8.47
CA MET A 185 8.41 15.38 -7.47
C MET A 185 9.61 16.08 -8.10
N SER A 186 10.06 17.16 -7.44
CA SER A 186 11.21 17.92 -7.90
C SER A 186 12.46 17.04 -7.96
N ALA A 187 13.37 17.34 -8.90
CA ALA A 187 14.66 16.66 -8.99
C ALA A 187 15.48 16.81 -7.68
N ALA A 188 15.31 17.92 -6.99
CA ALA A 188 15.94 18.17 -5.71
C ALA A 188 15.46 17.19 -4.63
N LEU A 189 14.16 16.93 -4.56
CA LEU A 189 13.58 15.97 -3.62
C LEU A 189 14.01 14.53 -3.99
N LYS A 190 13.91 14.14 -5.26
CA LYS A 190 14.33 12.82 -5.74
C LYS A 190 15.79 12.48 -5.37
N ARG A 191 16.69 13.47 -5.40
CA ARG A 191 18.10 13.27 -5.02
C ARG A 191 18.33 12.95 -3.54
N ARG A 192 17.37 13.25 -2.65
CA ARG A 192 17.45 12.94 -1.20
C ARG A 192 17.03 11.53 -0.89
N PHE A 193 16.32 10.90 -1.83
CA PHE A 193 15.86 9.53 -1.69
C PHE A 193 16.74 8.55 -2.46
N ASN A 194 16.84 7.34 -1.95
CA ASN A 194 17.11 6.18 -2.78
C ASN A 194 15.77 5.61 -3.26
N ILE A 195 15.63 5.42 -4.57
CA ILE A 195 14.36 5.05 -5.20
C ILE A 195 14.34 3.55 -5.43
N VAL A 196 13.29 2.90 -4.94
CA VAL A 196 12.99 1.49 -5.24
C VAL A 196 11.66 1.43 -5.97
N ILE A 197 11.69 0.90 -7.19
CA ILE A 197 10.48 0.72 -8.00
C ILE A 197 9.93 -0.67 -7.76
N LEU A 198 8.70 -0.74 -7.24
CA LEU A 198 7.97 -1.98 -7.01
C LEU A 198 7.13 -2.30 -8.25
N PRO A 199 7.46 -3.36 -9.00
CA PRO A 199 6.68 -3.76 -10.16
C PRO A 199 5.35 -4.40 -9.73
N PRO A 200 4.30 -4.35 -10.57
CA PRO A 200 3.13 -5.20 -10.39
C PRO A 200 3.54 -6.69 -10.50
N PRO A 201 2.70 -7.62 -10.01
CA PRO A 201 2.97 -9.05 -10.15
C PRO A 201 3.21 -9.44 -11.62
N SER A 202 4.34 -10.13 -11.89
CA SER A 202 4.80 -10.42 -13.25
C SER A 202 3.86 -11.36 -14.00
N ASP A 203 3.34 -12.35 -13.29
CA ASP A 203 2.56 -13.45 -13.85
C ASP A 203 1.32 -13.76 -12.99
N MET A 204 0.43 -14.57 -13.56
CA MET A 204 -0.83 -14.97 -12.93
C MET A 204 -0.61 -15.76 -11.63
N SER A 205 0.36 -16.67 -11.63
CA SER A 205 0.65 -17.50 -10.46
C SER A 205 1.09 -16.68 -9.26
N THR A 206 2.00 -15.73 -9.48
CA THR A 206 2.46 -14.80 -8.44
C THR A 206 1.33 -13.92 -7.93
N GLU A 207 0.46 -13.41 -8.82
CA GLU A 207 -0.68 -12.58 -8.39
C GLU A 207 -1.67 -13.40 -7.56
N MET A 208 -1.99 -14.62 -7.96
CA MET A 208 -2.86 -15.52 -7.19
C MET A 208 -2.28 -15.86 -5.81
N GLU A 209 -0.98 -16.12 -5.73
CA GLU A 209 -0.28 -16.38 -4.45
C GLU A 209 -0.39 -15.19 -3.51
N ILE A 210 -0.15 -13.98 -4.01
CA ILE A 210 -0.29 -12.74 -3.24
C ILE A 210 -1.73 -12.58 -2.75
N VAL A 211 -2.69 -12.69 -3.64
CA VAL A 211 -4.12 -12.51 -3.32
C VAL A 211 -4.55 -13.52 -2.27
N LYS A 212 -4.23 -14.80 -2.47
CA LYS A 212 -4.60 -15.88 -1.55
C LYS A 212 -4.02 -15.68 -0.16
N SER A 213 -2.70 -15.48 -0.06
CA SER A 213 -2.00 -15.25 1.22
C SER A 213 -2.55 -14.04 1.96
N ARG A 214 -2.91 -12.98 1.25
CA ARG A 214 -3.43 -11.76 1.86
C ARG A 214 -4.88 -11.88 2.29
N VAL A 215 -5.70 -12.56 1.51
CA VAL A 215 -7.09 -12.85 1.87
C VAL A 215 -7.16 -13.72 3.11
N GLU A 216 -6.31 -14.76 3.22
CA GLU A 216 -6.19 -15.60 4.40
C GLU A 216 -5.83 -14.80 5.66
N GLN A 217 -4.82 -13.91 5.56
CA GLN A 217 -4.42 -13.04 6.66
C GLN A 217 -5.55 -12.09 7.09
N LEU A 218 -6.22 -11.48 6.10
CA LEU A 218 -7.30 -10.54 6.35
C LEU A 218 -8.52 -11.24 6.96
N ALA A 219 -8.86 -12.42 6.46
CA ALA A 219 -9.94 -13.24 6.99
C ALA A 219 -9.71 -13.61 8.46
N GLY A 220 -8.48 -14.00 8.81
CA GLY A 220 -8.10 -14.30 10.18
C GLY A 220 -8.16 -13.08 11.10
N SER A 221 -7.70 -11.91 10.63
CA SER A 221 -7.71 -10.67 11.42
C SER A 221 -9.12 -10.10 11.63
N LEU A 222 -10.04 -10.33 10.69
CA LEU A 222 -11.44 -9.89 10.75
C LEU A 222 -12.39 -10.96 11.30
N GLU A 223 -11.86 -12.14 11.66
CA GLU A 223 -12.64 -13.28 12.16
C GLU A 223 -13.81 -13.65 11.21
N LEU A 224 -13.56 -13.62 9.90
CA LEU A 224 -14.59 -13.93 8.91
C LEU A 224 -15.05 -15.40 9.04
N ARG A 225 -16.35 -15.61 9.09
CA ARG A 225 -16.99 -16.94 9.26
C ARG A 225 -17.15 -17.69 7.94
N ALA A 226 -16.26 -17.51 6.99
CA ALA A 226 -16.30 -18.19 5.70
C ALA A 226 -15.05 -19.00 5.47
N GLY A 227 -15.17 -20.05 4.64
CA GLY A 227 -14.02 -20.80 4.16
C GLY A 227 -13.10 -19.94 3.29
N ILE A 228 -11.81 -20.27 3.29
CA ILE A 228 -10.84 -19.63 2.40
C ILE A 228 -11.23 -19.89 0.95
N PRO A 229 -11.14 -18.87 0.06
CA PRO A 229 -11.51 -19.04 -1.34
C PRO A 229 -10.72 -20.15 -2.01
N HIS A 230 -11.42 -21.03 -2.73
CA HIS A 230 -10.77 -22.06 -3.57
C HIS A 230 -9.94 -21.39 -4.67
N ASP A 231 -8.89 -22.06 -5.12
CA ASP A 231 -8.00 -21.55 -6.17
C ASP A 231 -8.75 -21.15 -7.45
N GLU A 232 -9.83 -21.85 -7.78
CA GLU A 232 -10.69 -21.49 -8.92
C GLU A 232 -11.35 -20.12 -8.78
N VAL A 233 -11.80 -19.76 -7.58
CA VAL A 233 -12.42 -18.45 -7.29
C VAL A 233 -11.38 -17.35 -7.41
N VAL A 234 -10.20 -17.57 -6.85
CA VAL A 234 -9.06 -16.63 -6.94
C VAL A 234 -8.64 -16.45 -8.40
N GLU A 235 -8.53 -17.54 -9.16
CA GLU A 235 -8.20 -17.53 -10.59
C GLU A 235 -9.21 -16.72 -11.40
N LYS A 236 -10.52 -16.91 -11.18
CA LYS A 236 -11.57 -16.13 -11.86
C LYS A 236 -11.40 -14.63 -11.62
N VAL A 237 -11.21 -14.19 -10.37
CA VAL A 237 -11.03 -12.78 -10.02
C VAL A 237 -9.77 -12.21 -10.64
N CYS A 238 -8.63 -12.86 -10.47
CA CYS A 238 -7.37 -12.41 -11.04
C CYS A 238 -7.42 -12.33 -12.58
N THR A 239 -8.09 -13.31 -13.23
CA THR A 239 -8.29 -13.30 -14.68
C THR A 239 -9.07 -12.08 -15.14
N ILE A 240 -10.25 -11.85 -14.54
CA ILE A 240 -11.11 -10.69 -14.88
C ILE A 240 -10.32 -9.37 -14.71
N PHE A 241 -9.64 -9.23 -13.58
CA PHE A 241 -8.90 -8.00 -13.26
C PHE A 241 -7.74 -7.77 -14.23
N ARG A 242 -6.97 -8.81 -14.55
CA ARG A 242 -5.85 -8.69 -15.51
C ARG A 242 -6.34 -8.31 -16.90
N GLU A 243 -7.41 -8.92 -17.38
CA GLU A 243 -7.94 -8.66 -18.70
C GLU A 243 -8.55 -7.26 -18.83
N LEU A 244 -9.36 -6.85 -17.87
CA LEU A 244 -9.94 -5.51 -17.84
C LEU A 244 -8.89 -4.42 -17.61
N ARG A 245 -7.81 -4.70 -16.86
CA ARG A 245 -6.69 -3.80 -16.66
C ARG A 245 -5.79 -3.71 -17.89
N GLY A 246 -5.53 -4.85 -18.53
CA GLY A 246 -4.65 -4.97 -19.69
C GLY A 246 -5.31 -4.65 -21.03
N GLY A 247 -6.63 -4.61 -21.09
CA GLY A 247 -7.38 -4.37 -22.34
C GLY A 247 -7.31 -5.52 -23.34
N MET A 248 -6.95 -6.73 -22.88
CA MET A 248 -6.79 -7.92 -23.71
C MET A 248 -7.08 -9.18 -22.88
N THR A 249 -7.67 -10.20 -23.50
CA THR A 249 -7.80 -11.52 -22.89
C THR A 249 -6.41 -12.13 -22.65
N LEU A 250 -6.28 -12.98 -21.60
CA LEU A 250 -4.99 -13.59 -21.23
C LEU A 250 -4.38 -14.44 -22.36
N ASP A 251 -5.20 -15.01 -23.22
CA ASP A 251 -4.75 -15.77 -24.41
C ASP A 251 -4.34 -14.87 -25.60
N GLY A 252 -4.48 -13.54 -25.45
CA GLY A 252 -4.12 -12.55 -26.47
C GLY A 252 -5.04 -12.50 -27.69
N ARG A 253 -6.17 -13.22 -27.68
CA ARG A 253 -7.01 -13.37 -28.86
C ARG A 253 -8.04 -12.27 -29.05
N GLN A 254 -8.48 -11.64 -27.96
CA GLN A 254 -9.57 -10.66 -28.00
C GLN A 254 -9.21 -9.39 -27.23
N LYS A 255 -9.45 -8.24 -27.85
CA LYS A 255 -9.39 -6.95 -27.19
C LYS A 255 -10.58 -6.80 -26.25
N VAL A 256 -10.32 -6.26 -25.07
CA VAL A 256 -11.30 -5.96 -24.04
C VAL A 256 -11.27 -4.46 -23.78
N LYS A 257 -12.42 -3.84 -23.61
CA LYS A 257 -12.46 -2.44 -23.22
C LYS A 257 -12.02 -2.32 -21.76
N PRO A 258 -10.94 -1.57 -21.46
CA PRO A 258 -10.48 -1.42 -20.10
C PRO A 258 -11.53 -0.75 -19.21
N SER A 259 -11.62 -1.16 -17.95
CA SER A 259 -12.37 -0.43 -16.92
C SER A 259 -11.72 0.91 -16.61
N SER A 260 -12.50 1.90 -16.19
CA SER A 260 -11.99 3.17 -15.68
C SER A 260 -11.26 3.03 -14.34
N GLY A 261 -11.58 1.99 -13.60
CA GLY A 261 -10.92 1.62 -12.34
C GLY A 261 -9.54 1.00 -12.56
N VAL A 262 -8.72 1.02 -11.51
CA VAL A 262 -7.35 0.48 -11.57
C VAL A 262 -7.34 -1.04 -11.59
N LEU A 263 -8.34 -1.70 -10.98
CA LEU A 263 -8.46 -3.15 -10.80
C LEU A 263 -7.14 -3.78 -10.32
N SER A 264 -6.62 -3.23 -9.25
CA SER A 264 -5.34 -3.63 -8.65
C SER A 264 -5.45 -4.95 -7.89
N THR A 265 -4.29 -5.56 -7.60
CA THR A 265 -4.21 -6.73 -6.71
C THR A 265 -4.83 -6.45 -5.34
N ALA A 266 -4.70 -5.23 -4.81
CA ALA A 266 -5.34 -4.83 -3.55
C ALA A 266 -6.87 -4.82 -3.63
N GLU A 267 -7.43 -4.40 -4.77
CA GLU A 267 -8.89 -4.47 -4.99
C GLU A 267 -9.37 -5.92 -5.14
N ALA A 268 -8.59 -6.80 -5.76
CA ALA A 268 -8.89 -8.23 -5.82
C ALA A 268 -8.97 -8.86 -4.42
N ILE A 269 -8.03 -8.50 -3.54
CA ILE A 269 -8.03 -8.93 -2.13
C ILE A 269 -9.30 -8.42 -1.41
N SER A 270 -9.63 -7.14 -1.56
CA SER A 270 -10.81 -6.55 -0.94
C SER A 270 -12.11 -7.17 -1.45
N LEU A 271 -12.18 -7.45 -2.74
CA LEU A 271 -13.32 -8.12 -3.38
C LEU A 271 -13.55 -9.52 -2.79
N LEU A 272 -12.50 -10.32 -2.69
CA LEU A 272 -12.60 -11.67 -2.13
C LEU A 272 -12.93 -11.65 -0.65
N ALA A 273 -12.37 -10.73 0.13
CA ALA A 273 -12.75 -10.55 1.53
C ALA A 273 -14.23 -10.14 1.67
N GLY A 274 -14.73 -9.28 0.78
CA GLY A 274 -16.14 -8.91 0.70
C GLY A 274 -17.04 -10.11 0.36
N SER A 275 -16.63 -10.94 -0.60
CA SER A 275 -17.35 -12.18 -0.95
C SER A 275 -17.38 -13.17 0.22
N MET A 276 -16.27 -13.30 0.96
CA MET A 276 -16.24 -14.10 2.19
C MET A 276 -17.19 -13.56 3.26
N ALA A 277 -17.24 -12.24 3.43
CA ALA A 277 -18.15 -11.62 4.39
C ALA A 277 -19.62 -11.87 4.02
N LEU A 278 -19.97 -11.80 2.74
CA LEU A 278 -21.30 -12.15 2.24
C LEU A 278 -21.64 -13.62 2.53
N ALA A 279 -20.77 -14.54 2.11
CA ALA A 279 -20.95 -15.98 2.32
C ALA A 279 -21.07 -16.34 3.81
N GLY A 280 -20.24 -15.76 4.66
CA GLY A 280 -20.21 -16.07 6.10
C GLY A 280 -21.32 -15.43 6.92
N SER A 281 -21.85 -14.26 6.50
CA SER A 281 -22.87 -13.54 7.23
C SER A 281 -24.31 -13.83 6.76
N PHE A 282 -24.47 -14.10 5.46
CA PHE A 282 -25.78 -14.25 4.82
C PHE A 282 -25.96 -15.58 4.09
N GLY A 283 -24.89 -16.35 3.90
CA GLY A 283 -24.86 -17.66 3.25
C GLY A 283 -24.53 -18.78 4.22
N ASN A 284 -24.00 -19.86 3.65
CA ASN A 284 -23.62 -21.10 4.37
C ASN A 284 -22.10 -21.13 4.72
N GLY A 285 -21.36 -20.05 4.46
CA GLY A 285 -19.91 -19.97 4.70
C GLY A 285 -19.05 -20.36 3.50
N GLU A 286 -19.63 -20.79 2.39
CA GLU A 286 -18.92 -21.05 1.13
C GLU A 286 -19.24 -19.95 0.12
N ILE A 287 -18.21 -19.41 -0.55
CA ILE A 287 -18.38 -18.37 -1.58
C ILE A 287 -19.08 -18.99 -2.78
N THR A 288 -20.25 -18.48 -3.10
CA THR A 288 -21.02 -18.84 -4.30
C THR A 288 -20.71 -17.89 -5.47
N ASP A 289 -21.09 -18.29 -6.69
CA ASP A 289 -21.03 -17.42 -7.86
C ASP A 289 -21.87 -16.13 -7.67
N TYR A 290 -22.96 -16.19 -6.88
CA TYR A 290 -23.78 -15.03 -6.52
C TYR A 290 -23.03 -14.03 -5.61
N ASP A 291 -22.34 -14.52 -4.56
CA ASP A 291 -21.53 -13.67 -3.68
C ASP A 291 -20.41 -12.99 -4.47
N LEU A 292 -19.75 -13.76 -5.35
CA LEU A 292 -18.67 -13.27 -6.18
C LEU A 292 -19.17 -12.24 -7.21
N ALA A 293 -20.30 -12.48 -7.87
CA ALA A 293 -20.90 -11.54 -8.82
C ALA A 293 -21.29 -10.21 -8.14
N SER A 294 -21.89 -10.29 -6.93
CA SER A 294 -22.25 -9.12 -6.15
C SER A 294 -21.06 -8.25 -5.80
N ALA A 295 -19.94 -8.87 -5.42
CA ALA A 295 -18.69 -8.14 -5.13
C ALA A 295 -18.03 -7.59 -6.41
N LEU A 296 -18.07 -8.34 -7.52
CA LEU A 296 -17.52 -7.93 -8.81
C LEU A 296 -18.20 -6.69 -9.38
N GLN A 297 -19.52 -6.61 -9.27
CA GLN A 297 -20.29 -5.46 -9.77
C GLN A 297 -19.74 -4.14 -9.21
N GLY A 298 -19.61 -4.05 -7.88
CA GLY A 298 -19.12 -2.84 -7.24
C GLY A 298 -17.62 -2.58 -7.40
N ALA A 299 -16.83 -3.61 -7.74
CA ALA A 299 -15.41 -3.47 -8.00
C ALA A 299 -15.10 -3.00 -9.42
N VAL A 300 -15.81 -3.54 -10.41
CA VAL A 300 -15.55 -3.29 -11.84
C VAL A 300 -16.29 -2.04 -12.34
N VAL A 301 -17.53 -1.84 -11.93
CA VAL A 301 -18.36 -0.70 -12.35
C VAL A 301 -18.24 0.41 -11.32
N LYS A 302 -17.30 1.35 -11.55
CA LYS A 302 -17.12 2.54 -10.70
C LYS A 302 -17.88 3.75 -11.22
N ASP A 303 -18.07 3.81 -12.53
CA ASP A 303 -18.77 4.85 -13.27
C ASP A 303 -19.72 4.13 -14.25
N GLU A 304 -21.03 4.19 -13.98
CA GLU A 304 -22.02 3.44 -14.77
C GLU A 304 -21.96 3.79 -16.25
N ASP A 305 -21.78 5.07 -16.58
CA ASP A 305 -21.76 5.54 -17.97
C ASP A 305 -20.53 5.02 -18.74
N LYS A 306 -19.41 4.85 -18.06
CA LYS A 306 -18.14 4.42 -18.67
C LYS A 306 -17.92 2.91 -18.58
N ASP A 307 -18.15 2.35 -17.41
CA ASP A 307 -17.81 0.96 -17.10
C ASP A 307 -18.95 0.00 -17.38
N GLY A 308 -20.21 0.42 -17.22
CA GLY A 308 -21.37 -0.44 -17.38
C GLY A 308 -21.44 -1.12 -18.73
N LEU A 309 -21.23 -0.35 -19.84
CA LEU A 309 -21.20 -0.91 -21.18
C LEU A 309 -20.00 -1.83 -21.38
N ALA A 310 -18.81 -1.44 -20.91
CA ALA A 310 -17.59 -2.26 -21.02
C ALA A 310 -17.74 -3.59 -20.28
N TRP A 311 -18.37 -3.56 -19.10
CA TRP A 311 -18.66 -4.75 -18.32
C TRP A 311 -19.64 -5.69 -19.02
N LYS A 312 -20.76 -5.14 -19.55
CA LYS A 312 -21.72 -5.92 -20.36
C LYS A 312 -21.07 -6.58 -21.57
N GLU A 313 -20.23 -5.84 -22.31
CA GLU A 313 -19.46 -6.36 -23.44
C GLU A 313 -18.51 -7.49 -23.01
N TYR A 314 -17.83 -7.35 -21.89
CA TYR A 314 -16.94 -8.37 -21.32
C TYR A 314 -17.72 -9.66 -20.96
N LEU A 315 -18.86 -9.51 -20.30
CA LEU A 315 -19.73 -10.65 -19.95
C LEU A 315 -20.17 -11.44 -21.18
N GLU A 316 -20.72 -10.76 -22.20
CA GLU A 316 -21.27 -11.45 -23.39
C GLU A 316 -20.18 -11.97 -24.35
N ASN A 317 -19.11 -11.24 -24.54
CA ASN A 317 -18.10 -11.54 -25.54
C ASN A 317 -16.95 -12.42 -25.02
N VAL A 318 -16.65 -12.37 -23.73
CA VAL A 318 -15.52 -13.07 -23.10
C VAL A 318 -16.01 -14.13 -22.14
N MET A 319 -16.64 -13.73 -21.04
CA MET A 319 -16.98 -14.65 -19.94
C MET A 319 -17.92 -15.77 -20.37
N LYS A 320 -18.98 -15.45 -21.12
CA LYS A 320 -19.95 -16.41 -21.65
C LYS A 320 -19.31 -17.52 -22.49
N LYS A 321 -18.21 -17.22 -23.19
CA LYS A 321 -17.54 -18.13 -24.11
C LYS A 321 -16.47 -19.01 -23.46
N ARG A 322 -16.21 -18.86 -22.16
CA ARG A 322 -15.14 -19.58 -21.44
C ARG A 322 -15.50 -21.01 -20.98
N GLY A 323 -16.71 -21.46 -21.28
CA GLY A 323 -17.15 -22.83 -20.94
C GLY A 323 -17.84 -22.94 -19.57
N SER A 324 -18.10 -24.18 -19.15
CA SER A 324 -19.00 -24.51 -18.05
C SER A 324 -18.56 -23.93 -16.69
N ARG A 325 -17.26 -23.88 -16.41
CA ARG A 325 -16.70 -23.31 -15.15
C ARG A 325 -17.07 -21.83 -14.92
N TRP A 326 -17.34 -21.09 -15.98
CA TRP A 326 -17.64 -19.66 -15.93
C TRP A 326 -19.13 -19.35 -16.06
N LEU A 327 -19.93 -20.36 -16.44
CA LEU A 327 -21.33 -20.15 -16.78
C LEU A 327 -22.19 -19.70 -15.58
N GLY A 328 -21.90 -20.23 -14.38
CA GLY A 328 -22.58 -19.81 -13.15
C GLY A 328 -22.32 -18.34 -12.87
N LEU A 329 -21.06 -17.95 -12.78
CA LEU A 329 -20.66 -16.56 -12.52
C LEU A 329 -21.18 -15.60 -13.61
N TYR A 330 -21.15 -16.00 -14.89
CA TYR A 330 -21.72 -15.22 -15.99
C TYR A 330 -23.23 -14.93 -15.79
N LYS A 331 -24.01 -15.96 -15.40
CA LYS A 331 -25.46 -15.80 -15.19
C LYS A 331 -25.74 -14.83 -14.06
N GLU A 332 -25.10 -14.99 -12.91
CA GLU A 332 -25.27 -14.13 -11.75
C GLU A 332 -24.85 -12.67 -12.06
N CYS A 333 -23.69 -12.46 -12.71
CA CYS A 333 -23.28 -11.14 -13.13
C CYS A 333 -24.26 -10.49 -14.12
N LYS A 334 -24.86 -11.27 -15.01
CA LYS A 334 -25.83 -10.78 -15.98
C LYS A 334 -27.14 -10.35 -15.32
N GLU A 335 -27.62 -11.11 -14.34
CA GLU A 335 -28.86 -10.78 -13.61
C GLU A 335 -28.72 -9.50 -12.80
N LEU A 336 -27.55 -9.26 -12.20
CA LEU A 336 -27.25 -8.02 -11.47
C LEU A 336 -27.10 -6.77 -12.36
N ASN A 337 -26.94 -6.96 -13.68
CA ASN A 337 -26.77 -5.87 -14.65
C ASN A 337 -28.05 -5.56 -15.46
N GLN A 338 -29.18 -6.13 -15.07
CA GLN A 338 -30.49 -5.80 -15.65
C GLN A 338 -31.14 -4.65 -14.91
#